data_6571f4e15a9dc1e79d3ebcfd3d836efc
#
_entry.id   6571f4e15a9dc1e79d3ebcfd3d836efc
#
_cell.length_a   1.000
_cell.length_b   1.000
_cell.length_c   1.000
_cell.angle_alpha   90.00
_cell.angle_beta   90.00
_cell.angle_gamma   90.00
#
_symmetry.space_group_name_H-M   'P 1'
#
loop_
_entity.id
_entity.type
_entity.pdbx_description
1 polymer ?
#
loop_
_entity_poly.entity_id
_entity_poly.type
_entity_poly.pdbx_seq_one_letter_code
_entity_poly.pdbx_strand_id
1 'polypeptide(L)'
;MRRSIVGLVVLVVGAALAIGLSRVSSAASVGTGAATIVVFAWTWWMIGRNWRSWGYAERNDDLLVVHGALFRTLVVVPYGRMQLVDVVAGPIERSFGLVNVKLHTAAASTDARIRGLRPDDAGRLRDRLAALGEAHAAGL
;
A
#
# COMPACT_ATOMS: atom_id res chain seq x y z
N MET A 1 -6.10 7.21 -1.84
CA MET A 1 -7.28 6.97 -1.04
C MET A 1 -7.02 6.94 0.46
N ARG A 2 -6.27 6.04 1.03
CA ARG A 2 -5.88 6.15 2.45
C ARG A 2 -5.34 7.53 2.81
N ARG A 3 -4.57 8.15 1.92
CA ARG A 3 -4.09 9.54 2.05
C ARG A 3 -5.24 10.54 2.18
N SER A 4 -6.23 10.43 1.30
CA SER A 4 -7.35 11.38 1.26
C SER A 4 -8.26 11.21 2.48
N ILE A 5 -8.51 9.97 2.89
CA ILE A 5 -9.35 9.69 4.07
C ILE A 5 -8.64 10.14 5.35
N VAL A 6 -7.37 9.77 5.54
CA VAL A 6 -6.60 10.19 6.72
C VAL A 6 -6.42 11.70 6.74
N GLY A 7 -6.14 12.33 5.59
CA GLY A 7 -6.04 13.77 5.47
C GLY A 7 -7.35 14.47 5.82
N LEU A 8 -8.50 13.97 5.34
CA LEU A 8 -9.82 14.49 5.64
C LEU A 8 -10.12 14.37 7.14
N VAL A 9 -9.85 13.23 7.76
CA VAL A 9 -10.07 13.01 9.19
C VAL A 9 -9.22 13.97 10.03
N VAL A 10 -7.94 14.14 9.71
CA VAL A 10 -7.06 15.07 10.42
C VAL A 10 -7.56 16.51 10.28
N LEU A 11 -8.01 16.90 9.08
CA LEU A 11 -8.57 18.23 8.81
C LEU A 11 -9.85 18.49 9.60
N VAL A 12 -10.78 17.54 9.59
CA VAL A 12 -12.07 17.66 10.29
C VAL A 12 -11.87 17.72 11.80
N VAL A 13 -11.05 16.85 12.36
CA VAL A 13 -10.75 16.85 13.80
C VAL A 13 -10.01 18.12 14.22
N GLY A 14 -9.05 18.57 13.43
CA GLY A 14 -8.32 19.81 13.70
C GLY A 14 -9.20 21.06 13.63
N ALA A 15 -10.10 21.13 12.63
CA ALA A 15 -11.06 22.22 12.52
C ALA A 15 -12.05 22.24 13.70
N ALA A 16 -12.56 21.07 14.11
CA ALA A 16 -13.46 20.95 15.25
C ALA A 16 -12.79 21.41 16.56
N LEU A 17 -11.53 21.02 16.78
CA LEU A 17 -10.73 21.45 17.93
C LEU A 17 -10.47 22.98 17.89
N ALA A 18 -10.11 23.52 16.75
CA ALA A 18 -9.87 24.96 16.60
C ALA A 18 -11.13 25.79 16.89
N ILE A 19 -12.28 25.33 16.39
CA ILE A 19 -13.59 26.01 16.67
C ILE A 19 -13.95 25.88 18.16
N GLY A 20 -13.75 24.73 18.78
CA GLY A 20 -14.01 24.53 20.21
C GLY A 20 -13.14 25.42 21.10
N LEU A 21 -11.86 25.54 20.81
CA LEU A 21 -10.90 26.35 21.56
C LEU A 21 -11.01 27.88 21.30
N SER A 22 -11.56 28.28 20.16
CA SER A 22 -11.79 29.70 19.86
C SER A 22 -12.76 30.38 20.85
N ARG A 23 -13.60 29.59 21.54
CA ARG A 23 -14.51 30.07 22.61
C ARG A 23 -13.77 30.36 23.91
N VAL A 24 -12.52 29.85 24.09
CA VAL A 24 -11.76 29.99 25.35
C VAL A 24 -10.73 31.10 25.25
N SER A 25 -9.99 31.20 24.14
CA SER A 25 -8.96 32.24 23.92
C SER A 25 -8.55 32.31 22.47
N SER A 26 -8.35 33.53 21.93
CA SER A 26 -7.86 33.73 20.56
C SER A 26 -6.44 33.19 20.34
N ALA A 27 -5.59 33.26 21.34
CA ALA A 27 -4.22 32.69 21.27
C ALA A 27 -4.23 31.16 21.20
N ALA A 28 -5.14 30.49 21.91
CA ALA A 28 -5.30 29.04 21.86
C ALA A 28 -5.81 28.57 20.49
N SER A 29 -6.71 29.32 19.84
CA SER A 29 -7.21 28.96 18.50
C SER A 29 -6.13 29.05 17.42
N VAL A 30 -5.27 30.06 17.46
CA VAL A 30 -4.13 30.20 16.54
C VAL A 30 -3.13 29.08 16.73
N GLY A 31 -2.80 28.75 17.98
CA GLY A 31 -1.87 27.64 18.29
C GLY A 31 -2.40 26.26 17.78
N THR A 32 -3.70 26.02 18.00
CA THR A 32 -4.33 24.76 17.54
C THR A 32 -4.40 24.69 16.01
N GLY A 33 -4.68 25.80 15.34
CA GLY A 33 -4.68 25.87 13.88
C GLY A 33 -3.31 25.56 13.30
N ALA A 34 -2.25 26.16 13.84
CA ALA A 34 -0.88 25.91 13.42
C ALA A 34 -0.47 24.45 13.65
N ALA A 35 -0.77 23.87 14.82
CA ALA A 35 -0.51 22.46 15.12
C ALA A 35 -1.23 21.52 14.15
N THR A 36 -2.47 21.81 13.80
CA THR A 36 -3.23 21.00 12.83
C THR A 36 -2.59 21.00 11.45
N ILE A 37 -2.14 22.16 10.97
CA ILE A 37 -1.45 22.27 9.67
C ILE A 37 -0.16 21.46 9.68
N VAL A 38 0.62 21.53 10.75
CA VAL A 38 1.87 20.75 10.88
C VAL A 38 1.60 19.26 10.89
N VAL A 39 0.63 18.78 11.66
CA VAL A 39 0.24 17.37 11.71
C VAL A 39 -0.28 16.90 10.35
N PHE A 40 -1.08 17.72 9.67
CA PHE A 40 -1.57 17.43 8.33
C PHE A 40 -0.43 17.29 7.31
N ALA A 41 0.48 18.25 7.26
CA ALA A 41 1.63 18.24 6.37
C ALA A 41 2.55 17.05 6.65
N TRP A 42 2.81 16.75 7.92
CA TRP A 42 3.57 15.60 8.36
C TRP A 42 2.93 14.27 7.93
N THR A 43 1.64 14.12 8.18
CA THR A 43 0.88 12.91 7.80
C THR A 43 0.87 12.73 6.29
N TRP A 44 0.65 13.82 5.55
CA TRP A 44 0.67 13.81 4.10
C TRP A 44 2.03 13.40 3.53
N TRP A 45 3.11 13.94 4.07
CA TRP A 45 4.47 13.60 3.68
C TRP A 45 4.81 12.15 4.01
N MET A 46 4.46 11.69 5.21
CA MET A 46 4.73 10.34 5.66
C MET A 46 3.98 9.27 4.84
N ILE A 47 2.70 9.51 4.53
CA ILE A 47 1.93 8.63 3.65
C ILE A 47 2.51 8.63 2.25
N GLY A 48 2.93 9.79 1.71
CA GLY A 48 3.57 9.89 0.41
C GLY A 48 4.87 9.10 0.32
N ARG A 49 5.68 9.15 1.37
CA ARG A 49 6.91 8.40 1.49
C ARG A 49 6.65 6.88 1.54
N ASN A 50 5.61 6.46 2.24
CA ASN A 50 5.25 5.04 2.33
C ASN A 50 4.78 4.46 0.99
N TRP A 51 4.12 5.24 0.15
CA TRP A 51 3.70 4.79 -1.17
C TRP A 51 4.87 4.55 -2.14
N ARG A 52 5.92 5.35 -2.03
CA ARG A 52 7.13 5.22 -2.87
C ARG A 52 8.05 4.07 -2.45
N SER A 53 7.79 3.46 -1.30
CA SER A 53 8.60 2.35 -0.77
C SER A 53 8.08 0.97 -1.20
N TRP A 54 6.99 0.91 -1.98
CA TRP A 54 6.47 -0.32 -2.54
C TRP A 54 7.03 -0.54 -3.92
N GLY A 55 7.54 -1.73 -4.16
CA GLY A 55 8.06 -2.12 -5.46
C GLY A 55 8.11 -3.63 -5.60
N TYR A 56 8.13 -4.08 -6.83
CA TYR A 56 8.41 -5.48 -7.14
C TYR A 56 9.40 -5.55 -8.31
N ALA A 57 10.15 -6.61 -8.37
CA ALA A 57 11.07 -6.91 -9.45
C ALA A 57 11.01 -8.41 -9.76
N GLU A 58 10.84 -8.73 -11.04
CA GLU A 58 10.88 -10.09 -11.55
C GLU A 58 12.33 -10.45 -11.87
N ARG A 59 12.81 -11.58 -11.37
CA ARG A 59 14.10 -12.19 -11.73
C ARG A 59 13.84 -13.50 -12.45
N ASN A 60 14.91 -14.19 -12.84
CA ASN A 60 14.78 -15.43 -13.59
C ASN A 60 14.13 -16.54 -12.76
N ASP A 61 14.47 -16.65 -11.48
CA ASP A 61 14.08 -17.76 -10.61
C ASP A 61 13.17 -17.34 -9.46
N ASP A 62 13.05 -16.02 -9.19
CA ASP A 62 12.32 -15.49 -8.06
C ASP A 62 11.64 -14.15 -8.34
N LEU A 63 10.58 -13.85 -7.58
CA LEU A 63 9.95 -12.55 -7.50
C LEU A 63 10.37 -11.85 -6.21
N LEU A 64 10.91 -10.66 -6.35
CA LEU A 64 11.27 -9.78 -5.24
C LEU A 64 10.13 -8.80 -4.99
N VAL A 65 9.60 -8.75 -3.77
CA VAL A 65 8.60 -7.75 -3.36
C VAL A 65 9.15 -6.97 -2.18
N VAL A 66 9.30 -5.66 -2.36
CA VAL A 66 9.76 -4.74 -1.32
C VAL A 66 8.60 -3.90 -0.85
N HIS A 67 8.46 -3.79 0.45
CA HIS A 67 7.47 -2.90 1.05
C HIS A 67 7.95 -2.30 2.37
N GLY A 68 7.38 -1.13 2.72
CA GLY A 68 7.63 -0.44 3.98
C GLY A 68 8.57 0.75 3.86
N ALA A 69 8.16 1.89 4.44
CA ALA A 69 8.93 3.14 4.42
C ALA A 69 9.87 3.28 5.61
N LEU A 70 9.44 2.83 6.79
CA LEU A 70 10.22 2.89 8.03
C LEU A 70 10.99 1.58 8.25
N PHE A 71 10.28 0.48 8.11
CA PHE A 71 10.86 -0.87 8.16
C PHE A 71 10.71 -1.47 6.77
N ARG A 72 11.82 -1.66 6.08
CA ARG A 72 11.82 -2.27 4.76
C ARG A 72 11.82 -3.78 4.91
N THR A 73 10.78 -4.40 4.38
CA THR A 73 10.69 -5.85 4.26
C THR A 73 10.91 -6.22 2.80
N LEU A 74 11.85 -7.11 2.55
CA LEU A 74 12.08 -7.74 1.27
C LEU A 74 11.57 -9.18 1.36
N VAL A 75 10.57 -9.51 0.58
CA VAL A 75 10.06 -10.87 0.44
C VAL A 75 10.59 -11.40 -0.89
N VAL A 76 11.28 -12.54 -0.84
CA VAL A 76 11.77 -13.26 -2.01
C VAL A 76 10.87 -14.49 -2.19
N VAL A 77 10.20 -14.56 -3.32
CA VAL A 77 9.26 -15.64 -3.63
C VAL A 77 9.81 -16.46 -4.80
N PRO A 78 10.41 -17.63 -4.55
CA PRO A 78 10.84 -18.53 -5.62
C PRO A 78 9.64 -19.04 -6.43
N TYR A 79 9.71 -19.02 -7.76
CA TYR A 79 8.59 -19.43 -8.62
C TYR A 79 8.16 -20.87 -8.39
N GLY A 80 9.09 -21.79 -8.16
CA GLY A 80 8.77 -23.18 -7.88
C GLY A 80 8.07 -23.46 -6.53
N ARG A 81 7.91 -22.44 -5.67
CA ARG A 81 7.17 -22.53 -4.40
C ARG A 81 5.83 -21.79 -4.42
N MET A 82 5.49 -21.15 -5.53
CA MET A 82 4.18 -20.52 -5.70
C MET A 82 3.09 -21.58 -5.84
N GLN A 83 1.99 -21.39 -5.14
CA GLN A 83 0.82 -22.27 -5.20
C GLN A 83 -0.35 -21.63 -5.93
N LEU A 84 -0.60 -20.35 -5.66
CA LEU A 84 -1.75 -19.64 -6.19
C LEU A 84 -1.43 -18.15 -6.35
N VAL A 85 -1.86 -17.58 -7.45
CA VAL A 85 -1.78 -16.14 -7.72
C VAL A 85 -3.20 -15.59 -7.91
N ASP A 86 -3.66 -14.84 -6.91
CA ASP A 86 -4.99 -14.25 -6.90
C ASP A 86 -4.98 -12.77 -7.26
N VAL A 87 -5.95 -12.35 -8.07
CA VAL A 87 -6.21 -10.93 -8.32
C VAL A 87 -7.46 -10.54 -7.53
N VAL A 88 -7.27 -9.68 -6.53
CA VAL A 88 -8.34 -9.24 -5.64
C VAL A 88 -8.50 -7.73 -5.66
N ALA A 89 -9.74 -7.26 -5.60
CA ALA A 89 -10.04 -5.84 -5.47
C ALA A 89 -11.08 -5.65 -4.35
N GLY A 90 -10.72 -4.82 -3.37
CA GLY A 90 -11.68 -4.36 -2.37
C GLY A 90 -12.64 -3.32 -2.94
N PRO A 91 -13.71 -2.94 -2.19
CA PRO A 91 -14.68 -1.95 -2.65
C PRO A 91 -14.03 -0.61 -3.02
N ILE A 92 -13.03 -0.25 -2.26
CA ILE A 92 -12.26 0.98 -2.40
C ILE A 92 -11.34 0.93 -3.63
N GLU A 93 -10.61 -0.16 -3.83
CA GLU A 93 -9.76 -0.36 -4.99
C GLU A 93 -10.60 -0.38 -6.29
N ARG A 94 -11.76 -1.02 -6.26
CA ARG A 94 -12.69 -1.05 -7.41
C ARG A 94 -13.14 0.34 -7.84
N SER A 95 -13.49 1.24 -6.89
CA SER A 95 -13.94 2.59 -7.23
C SER A 95 -12.85 3.45 -7.91
N PHE A 96 -11.57 3.02 -7.80
CA PHE A 96 -10.42 3.66 -8.46
C PHE A 96 -9.87 2.86 -9.63
N GLY A 97 -10.55 1.77 -10.03
CA GLY A 97 -10.07 0.91 -11.10
C GLY A 97 -8.73 0.25 -10.78
N LEU A 98 -8.46 -0.05 -9.49
CA LEU A 98 -7.23 -0.69 -9.04
C LEU A 98 -7.51 -2.07 -8.48
N VAL A 99 -6.53 -2.95 -8.59
CA VAL A 99 -6.54 -4.31 -8.05
C VAL A 99 -5.23 -4.62 -7.34
N ASN A 100 -5.24 -5.66 -6.53
CA ASN A 100 -4.06 -6.18 -5.86
C ASN A 100 -3.81 -7.62 -6.31
N VAL A 101 -2.56 -7.98 -6.50
CA VAL A 101 -2.14 -9.36 -6.75
C VAL A 101 -1.64 -9.94 -5.44
N LYS A 102 -2.20 -11.06 -5.03
CA LYS A 102 -1.76 -11.85 -3.87
C LYS A 102 -1.10 -13.12 -4.36
N LEU A 103 0.07 -13.38 -3.82
CA LEU A 103 0.82 -14.60 -4.07
C LEU A 103 0.78 -15.47 -2.83
N HIS A 104 0.27 -16.67 -2.98
CA HIS A 104 0.25 -17.69 -1.94
C HIS A 104 1.36 -18.68 -2.20
N THR A 105 2.14 -18.97 -1.18
CA THR A 105 3.24 -19.92 -1.23
C THR A 105 3.04 -21.06 -0.25
N ALA A 106 3.84 -22.11 -0.35
CA ALA A 106 3.79 -23.22 0.59
C ALA A 106 4.06 -22.84 2.05
N ALA A 107 4.71 -21.69 2.27
CA ALA A 107 4.96 -21.14 3.60
C ALA A 107 4.30 -19.77 3.72
N ALA A 108 3.34 -19.62 4.63
CA ALA A 108 2.59 -18.36 4.82
C ALA A 108 3.50 -17.15 5.14
N SER A 109 4.69 -17.37 5.67
CA SER A 109 5.70 -16.33 5.92
C SER A 109 6.29 -15.72 4.64
N THR A 110 6.16 -16.39 3.50
CA THR A 110 6.63 -15.93 2.19
C THR A 110 5.49 -15.46 1.27
N ASP A 111 4.26 -15.40 1.77
CA ASP A 111 3.16 -14.79 1.05
C ASP A 111 3.47 -13.33 0.72
N ALA A 112 3.24 -12.94 -0.52
CA ALA A 112 3.50 -11.59 -0.98
C ALA A 112 2.24 -10.93 -1.54
N ARG A 113 2.21 -9.60 -1.50
CA ARG A 113 1.12 -8.81 -2.05
C ARG A 113 1.66 -7.61 -2.83
N ILE A 114 1.25 -7.49 -4.07
CA ILE A 114 1.51 -6.34 -4.93
C ILE A 114 0.24 -5.51 -5.00
N ARG A 115 0.29 -4.25 -4.61
CA ARG A 115 -0.89 -3.39 -4.46
C ARG A 115 -0.96 -2.31 -5.52
N GLY A 116 -2.19 -1.96 -5.92
CA GLY A 116 -2.46 -0.78 -6.72
C GLY A 116 -2.09 -0.91 -8.18
N LEU A 117 -2.20 -2.11 -8.76
CA LEU A 117 -2.04 -2.37 -10.18
C LEU A 117 -3.32 -2.02 -10.95
N ARG A 118 -3.18 -1.71 -12.21
CA ARG A 118 -4.32 -1.66 -13.13
C ARG A 118 -4.79 -3.09 -13.41
N PRO A 119 -6.08 -3.31 -13.70
CA PRO A 119 -6.60 -4.67 -13.96
C PRO A 119 -5.85 -5.41 -15.07
N ASP A 120 -5.52 -4.70 -16.17
CA ASP A 120 -4.80 -5.28 -17.31
C ASP A 120 -3.36 -5.68 -16.94
N ASP A 121 -2.68 -4.86 -16.14
CA ASP A 121 -1.32 -5.13 -15.67
C ASP A 121 -1.30 -6.30 -14.68
N ALA A 122 -2.31 -6.36 -13.81
CA ALA A 122 -2.45 -7.44 -12.85
C ALA A 122 -2.78 -8.78 -13.53
N GLY A 123 -3.62 -8.76 -14.57
CA GLY A 123 -3.91 -9.93 -15.38
C GLY A 123 -2.64 -10.48 -16.06
N ARG A 124 -1.89 -9.62 -16.74
CA ARG A 124 -0.63 -9.99 -17.39
C ARG A 124 0.40 -10.54 -16.39
N LEU A 125 0.53 -9.87 -15.24
CA LEU A 125 1.45 -10.29 -14.20
C LEU A 125 1.06 -11.67 -13.65
N ARG A 126 -0.22 -11.88 -13.34
CA ARG A 126 -0.74 -13.19 -12.88
C ARG A 126 -0.41 -14.29 -13.87
N ASP A 127 -0.74 -14.09 -15.16
CA ASP A 127 -0.57 -15.12 -16.19
C ASP A 127 0.90 -15.45 -16.38
N ARG A 128 1.77 -14.45 -16.32
CA ARG A 128 3.22 -14.63 -16.41
C ARG A 128 3.78 -15.38 -15.20
N LEU A 129 3.36 -15.02 -13.98
CA LEU A 129 3.81 -15.67 -12.76
C LEU A 129 3.33 -17.13 -12.70
N ALA A 130 2.10 -17.40 -13.15
CA ALA A 130 1.57 -18.77 -13.25
C ALA A 130 2.42 -19.61 -14.21
N ALA A 131 2.71 -19.09 -15.40
CA ALA A 131 3.53 -19.79 -16.38
C ALA A 131 4.96 -20.06 -15.87
N LEU A 132 5.58 -19.10 -15.17
CA LEU A 132 6.90 -19.29 -14.55
C LEU A 132 6.86 -20.32 -13.42
N GLY A 133 5.81 -20.30 -12.60
CA GLY A 133 5.60 -21.28 -11.54
C GLY A 133 5.46 -22.71 -12.08
N GLU A 134 4.68 -22.89 -13.14
CA GLU A 134 4.51 -24.18 -13.82
C GLU A 134 5.83 -24.68 -14.44
N ALA A 135 6.57 -23.81 -15.16
CA ALA A 135 7.85 -24.16 -15.76
C ALA A 135 8.86 -24.63 -14.70
N HIS A 136 9.00 -23.92 -13.59
CA HIS A 136 9.91 -24.28 -12.50
C HIS A 136 9.46 -25.53 -11.72
N ALA A 137 8.15 -25.77 -11.60
CA ALA A 137 7.63 -27.01 -11.02
C ALA A 137 7.89 -28.23 -11.90
N ALA A 138 7.93 -28.04 -13.22
CA ALA A 138 8.26 -29.09 -14.21
C ALA A 138 9.78 -29.32 -14.35
N GLY A 139 10.63 -28.56 -13.67
CA GLY A 139 12.08 -28.71 -13.71
C GLY A 139 12.74 -28.13 -14.98
N LEU A 140 12.07 -27.19 -15.63
CA LEU A 140 12.54 -26.46 -16.80
C LEU A 140 13.14 -25.11 -16.42
#